data_a8836ed4a217eb419b947701c7699802
#
_entry.id   a8836ed4a217eb419b947701c7699802
#
_cell.length_a   1.000
_cell.length_b   1.000
_cell.length_c   1.000
_cell.angle_alpha   90.00
_cell.angle_beta   90.00
_cell.angle_gamma   90.00
#
_symmetry.space_group_name_H-M   'P 1'
#
loop_
_entity.id
_entity.type
_entity.pdbx_description
1 polymer ?
#
loop_
_entity_poly.entity_id
_entity_poly.type
_entity_poly.pdbx_seq_one_letter_code
_entity_poly.pdbx_strand_id
1 'polypeptide(L)'
;MLDARCRPHVRRQFTWERRGVDWRFNAWGGLDGGLYFPWDADDAVAQKVLEIEGADRYRASMINEGGALHVDGQGTALVTEQCLLNRNRNPTMSRAEIETTLQRYLGVSQIIWLGEGVINDETDGHIDELACYVAPGVVALTWCDNRRDPQYAVSRDAYTRLRKARDARGRALDIIKLPQPGPLYSTETEAGGVLGSEHAYPRPARTRLAGSYVNFYIANGGIVMPLLDPRTDRLAASRLKRAFPGRKVVGVQTREILLGGGNIHCITQQVPAVGIKASKFRKRS
;
A
#
# COMPACT_ATOMS: atom_id res chain seq x y z
N MET A 1 0.58 -6.86 8.62
CA MET A 1 -0.25 -5.69 9.01
C MET A 1 -0.69 -5.89 10.45
N LEU A 2 -0.43 -4.90 11.32
CA LEU A 2 -0.81 -4.94 12.73
C LEU A 2 -2.23 -4.38 12.92
N ASP A 3 -3.12 -5.16 13.53
CA ASP A 3 -4.51 -4.77 13.83
C ASP A 3 -4.70 -4.64 15.36
N ALA A 4 -5.45 -3.63 15.79
CA ALA A 4 -5.81 -3.45 17.20
C ALA A 4 -7.27 -3.82 17.40
N ARG A 5 -7.57 -5.01 17.96
CA ARG A 5 -8.93 -5.46 18.29
C ARG A 5 -9.16 -5.58 19.80
N CYS A 6 -10.41 -5.32 20.18
CA CYS A 6 -10.89 -5.45 21.52
C CYS A 6 -11.49 -6.84 21.80
N ARG A 7 -11.07 -7.56 22.86
CA ARG A 7 -11.77 -8.76 23.36
C ARG A 7 -12.74 -8.37 24.47
N PRO A 8 -14.01 -8.79 24.41
CA PRO A 8 -14.89 -8.71 25.57
C PRO A 8 -14.57 -9.87 26.54
N HIS A 9 -13.96 -9.57 27.69
CA HIS A 9 -14.06 -10.42 28.87
C HIS A 9 -15.06 -9.83 29.84
N VAL A 10 -15.91 -10.70 30.37
CA VAL A 10 -16.90 -10.36 31.37
C VAL A 10 -16.22 -9.67 32.55
N ARG A 11 -16.60 -8.40 32.77
CA ARG A 11 -16.06 -7.39 33.68
C ARG A 11 -14.71 -6.76 33.29
N ARG A 12 -14.72 -5.87 32.25
CA ARG A 12 -14.22 -4.50 32.38
C ARG A 12 -12.75 -4.22 32.43
N GLN A 13 -12.13 -4.34 31.39
CA GLN A 13 -11.23 -3.33 30.83
C GLN A 13 -11.03 -3.76 29.40
N PHE A 14 -11.41 -2.91 28.44
CA PHE A 14 -11.01 -3.16 27.05
C PHE A 14 -9.49 -2.93 27.02
N THR A 15 -8.73 -4.00 27.11
CA THR A 15 -7.30 -3.96 26.81
C THR A 15 -7.16 -4.06 25.31
N TRP A 16 -6.66 -2.98 24.70
CA TRP A 16 -6.27 -3.00 23.32
C TRP A 16 -4.93 -3.74 23.22
N GLU A 17 -4.96 -4.93 22.66
CA GLU A 17 -3.75 -5.71 22.37
C GLU A 17 -3.40 -5.57 20.90
N ARG A 18 -2.10 -5.41 20.59
CA ARG A 18 -1.62 -5.46 19.23
C ARG A 18 -1.59 -6.89 18.75
N ARG A 19 -2.05 -7.09 17.52
CA ARG A 19 -2.01 -8.37 16.83
C ARG A 19 -1.51 -8.15 15.43
N GLY A 20 -0.69 -9.06 14.94
CA GLY A 20 -0.18 -9.00 13.60
C GLY A 20 -0.63 -10.18 12.77
N VAL A 21 -1.02 -9.89 11.54
CA VAL A 21 -1.23 -10.93 10.55
C VAL A 21 0.09 -11.16 9.84
N ASP A 22 0.59 -12.35 9.98
CA ASP A 22 1.78 -12.84 9.29
C ASP A 22 1.33 -13.58 8.03
N TRP A 23 1.25 -12.85 6.92
CA TRP A 23 0.94 -13.40 5.61
C TRP A 23 2.11 -14.23 5.10
N ARG A 24 1.84 -15.22 4.25
CA ARG A 24 2.91 -15.87 3.49
C ARG A 24 3.46 -14.91 2.46
N PHE A 25 4.77 -15.02 2.23
CA PHE A 25 5.51 -14.23 1.25
C PHE A 25 6.20 -15.15 0.25
N ASN A 26 6.27 -14.74 -1.02
CA ASN A 26 6.89 -15.52 -2.10
C ASN A 26 7.66 -14.64 -3.09
N ALA A 27 8.35 -13.60 -2.60
CA ALA A 27 9.12 -12.67 -3.43
C ALA A 27 8.31 -12.07 -4.58
N TRP A 28 7.04 -11.71 -4.31
CA TRP A 28 6.10 -11.09 -5.27
C TRP A 28 5.80 -11.91 -6.52
N GLY A 29 5.81 -13.24 -6.45
CA GLY A 29 5.43 -14.07 -7.60
C GLY A 29 6.00 -15.48 -7.58
N GLY A 30 6.83 -15.80 -6.59
CA GLY A 30 7.41 -17.12 -6.45
C GLY A 30 8.31 -17.50 -7.63
N LEU A 31 8.18 -18.73 -8.10
CA LEU A 31 8.89 -19.21 -9.27
C LEU A 31 8.23 -18.82 -10.60
N ASP A 32 7.02 -18.21 -10.57
CA ASP A 32 6.27 -17.78 -11.75
C ASP A 32 6.25 -16.24 -11.83
N GLY A 33 7.41 -15.62 -12.02
CA GLY A 33 7.56 -14.17 -12.17
C GLY A 33 7.94 -13.41 -10.90
N GLY A 34 8.33 -14.09 -9.82
CA GLY A 34 8.86 -13.45 -8.61
C GLY A 34 10.21 -12.77 -8.84
N LEU A 35 10.57 -11.85 -7.96
CA LEU A 35 11.75 -11.00 -8.14
C LEU A 35 13.07 -11.68 -7.78
N TYR A 36 13.03 -12.70 -6.90
CA TYR A 36 14.24 -13.46 -6.50
C TYR A 36 13.89 -14.80 -5.84
N PHE A 37 14.91 -15.64 -5.71
CA PHE A 37 14.87 -16.91 -5.00
C PHE A 37 16.23 -17.16 -4.32
N PRO A 38 16.29 -17.76 -3.10
CA PRO A 38 15.15 -18.12 -2.24
C PRO A 38 14.56 -16.92 -1.46
N TRP A 39 13.37 -17.07 -0.85
CA TRP A 39 12.69 -16.03 -0.06
C TRP A 39 12.28 -16.48 1.35
N ASP A 40 12.75 -17.62 1.82
CA ASP A 40 12.41 -18.20 3.12
C ASP A 40 12.79 -17.27 4.30
N ALA A 41 13.91 -16.56 4.19
CA ALA A 41 14.32 -15.58 5.18
C ALA A 41 13.34 -14.39 5.23
N ASP A 42 12.85 -13.93 4.06
CA ASP A 42 11.90 -12.82 3.97
C ASP A 42 10.50 -13.23 4.42
N ASP A 43 10.08 -14.49 4.17
CA ASP A 43 8.83 -15.05 4.71
C ASP A 43 8.83 -15.08 6.26
N ALA A 44 10.00 -15.07 6.89
CA ALA A 44 10.14 -15.02 8.35
C ALA A 44 10.16 -13.58 8.93
N VAL A 45 10.27 -12.53 8.11
CA VAL A 45 10.42 -11.13 8.58
C VAL A 45 9.21 -10.68 9.41
N ALA A 46 7.98 -11.00 8.98
CA ALA A 46 6.77 -10.61 9.72
C ALA A 46 6.75 -11.22 11.13
N GLN A 47 7.17 -12.47 11.28
CA GLN A 47 7.32 -13.11 12.58
C GLN A 47 8.32 -12.35 13.47
N LYS A 48 9.49 -11.97 12.93
CA LYS A 48 10.52 -11.25 13.68
C LYS A 48 10.07 -9.87 14.13
N VAL A 49 9.36 -9.15 13.27
CA VAL A 49 8.78 -7.84 13.62
C VAL A 49 7.76 -8.00 14.75
N LEU A 50 6.90 -9.01 14.71
CA LEU A 50 5.90 -9.24 15.76
C LEU A 50 6.53 -9.65 17.09
N GLU A 51 7.62 -10.43 17.08
CA GLU A 51 8.42 -10.77 18.26
C GLU A 51 9.01 -9.49 18.89
N ILE A 52 9.61 -8.60 18.10
CA ILE A 52 10.17 -7.32 18.56
C ILE A 52 9.09 -6.42 19.18
N GLU A 53 7.92 -6.35 18.56
CA GLU A 53 6.80 -5.51 19.00
C GLU A 53 5.99 -6.13 20.16
N GLY A 54 6.30 -7.38 20.56
CA GLY A 54 5.54 -8.11 21.58
C GLY A 54 4.06 -8.28 21.22
N ALA A 55 3.77 -8.49 19.95
CA ALA A 55 2.42 -8.61 19.42
C ALA A 55 2.04 -10.07 19.14
N ASP A 56 0.76 -10.43 19.36
CA ASP A 56 0.24 -11.74 18.99
C ASP A 56 0.38 -11.99 17.49
N ARG A 57 0.91 -13.16 17.10
CA ARG A 57 1.09 -13.58 15.73
C ARG A 57 -0.09 -14.42 15.23
N TYR A 58 -0.62 -14.07 14.06
CA TYR A 58 -1.63 -14.84 13.34
C TYR A 58 -1.11 -15.19 11.96
N ARG A 59 -0.52 -16.39 11.82
CA ARG A 59 -0.04 -16.89 10.53
C ARG A 59 -1.22 -17.19 9.61
N ALA A 60 -1.27 -16.54 8.46
CA ALA A 60 -2.23 -16.81 7.40
C ALA A 60 -1.64 -17.76 6.34
N SER A 61 -2.48 -18.57 5.73
CA SER A 61 -2.05 -19.46 4.63
C SER A 61 -1.98 -18.75 3.28
N MET A 62 -2.69 -17.62 3.14
CA MET A 62 -2.73 -16.81 1.93
C MET A 62 -1.41 -16.04 1.75
N ILE A 63 -0.90 -16.01 0.52
CA ILE A 63 0.18 -15.10 0.14
C ILE A 63 -0.41 -13.71 -0.02
N ASN A 64 0.18 -12.73 0.68
CA ASN A 64 -0.22 -11.33 0.60
C ASN A 64 0.89 -10.43 1.14
N GLU A 65 1.00 -9.25 0.58
CA GLU A 65 2.01 -8.25 0.94
C GLU A 65 1.35 -7.00 1.54
N GLY A 66 2.10 -6.24 2.34
CA GLY A 66 1.61 -5.01 2.97
C GLY A 66 1.14 -3.97 1.96
N GLY A 67 1.82 -3.87 0.82
CA GLY A 67 1.46 -2.97 -0.27
C GLY A 67 0.28 -3.42 -1.13
N ALA A 68 -0.13 -4.70 -1.05
CA ALA A 68 -1.24 -5.24 -1.82
C ALA A 68 -2.63 -4.83 -1.29
N LEU A 69 -2.69 -4.23 -0.12
CA LEU A 69 -3.95 -3.80 0.51
C LEU A 69 -3.81 -2.47 1.24
N HIS A 70 -4.90 -1.70 1.30
CA HIS A 70 -5.00 -0.49 2.11
C HIS A 70 -6.35 -0.42 2.82
N VAL A 71 -6.38 -0.05 4.10
CA VAL A 71 -7.60 -0.02 4.91
C VAL A 71 -7.96 1.39 5.37
N ASP A 72 -9.26 1.68 5.53
CA ASP A 72 -9.75 2.97 6.02
C ASP A 72 -9.86 3.04 7.55
N GLY A 73 -9.60 1.92 8.25
CA GLY A 73 -9.82 1.80 9.69
C GLY A 73 -11.30 1.76 10.12
N GLN A 74 -12.23 1.74 9.18
CA GLN A 74 -13.69 1.70 9.43
C GLN A 74 -14.40 0.54 8.74
N GLY A 75 -13.65 -0.47 8.34
CA GLY A 75 -14.17 -1.72 7.80
C GLY A 75 -14.08 -1.84 6.28
N THR A 76 -13.39 -0.92 5.59
CA THR A 76 -13.20 -0.98 4.14
C THR A 76 -11.74 -1.24 3.78
N ALA A 77 -11.50 -2.13 2.81
CA ALA A 77 -10.19 -2.34 2.20
C ALA A 77 -10.21 -2.00 0.70
N LEU A 78 -9.09 -1.49 0.20
CA LEU A 78 -8.77 -1.35 -1.23
C LEU A 78 -7.75 -2.42 -1.60
N VAL A 79 -7.94 -3.05 -2.75
CA VAL A 79 -7.04 -4.04 -3.35
C VAL A 79 -7.07 -3.94 -4.87
N THR A 80 -6.13 -4.58 -5.57
CA THR A 80 -6.15 -4.71 -7.03
C THR A 80 -6.42 -6.14 -7.48
N GLU A 81 -7.11 -6.27 -8.60
CA GLU A 81 -7.31 -7.57 -9.27
C GLU A 81 -5.98 -8.10 -9.81
N GLN A 82 -5.17 -7.23 -10.41
CA GLN A 82 -3.86 -7.58 -10.97
C GLN A 82 -2.96 -8.27 -9.93
N CYS A 83 -2.97 -7.84 -8.66
CA CYS A 83 -2.16 -8.45 -7.62
C CYS A 83 -2.83 -9.69 -7.01
N LEU A 84 -3.98 -9.52 -6.36
CA LEU A 84 -4.53 -10.60 -5.54
C LEU A 84 -5.15 -11.75 -6.33
N LEU A 85 -5.59 -11.50 -7.56
CA LEU A 85 -6.10 -12.54 -8.47
C LEU A 85 -5.02 -13.06 -9.42
N ASN A 86 -3.77 -12.61 -9.26
CA ASN A 86 -2.67 -13.14 -10.04
C ASN A 86 -2.43 -14.61 -9.68
N ARG A 87 -2.27 -15.45 -10.71
CA ARG A 87 -1.97 -16.87 -10.52
C ARG A 87 -0.66 -17.13 -9.76
N ASN A 88 0.26 -16.19 -9.75
CA ASN A 88 1.54 -16.29 -9.06
C ASN A 88 1.46 -15.96 -7.55
N ARG A 89 0.28 -15.69 -7.02
CA ARG A 89 0.03 -15.50 -5.58
C ARG A 89 -0.76 -16.68 -5.00
N ASN A 90 -2.04 -16.76 -5.29
CA ASN A 90 -2.95 -17.74 -4.69
C ASN A 90 -3.79 -18.47 -5.80
N PRO A 91 -3.17 -19.28 -6.67
CA PRO A 91 -3.81 -19.83 -7.87
C PRO A 91 -4.99 -20.76 -7.58
N THR A 92 -5.07 -21.30 -6.37
CA THR A 92 -6.16 -22.21 -5.93
C THR A 92 -7.30 -21.51 -5.20
N MET A 93 -7.19 -20.19 -4.98
CA MET A 93 -8.21 -19.41 -4.28
C MET A 93 -9.07 -18.61 -5.26
N SER A 94 -10.36 -18.74 -5.11
CA SER A 94 -11.34 -17.87 -5.76
C SER A 94 -11.34 -16.47 -5.14
N ARG A 95 -11.86 -15.48 -5.84
CA ARG A 95 -12.08 -14.12 -5.32
C ARG A 95 -12.85 -14.12 -3.99
N ALA A 96 -13.91 -14.93 -3.89
CA ALA A 96 -14.72 -15.02 -2.66
C ALA A 96 -13.92 -15.58 -1.46
N GLU A 97 -13.02 -16.54 -1.69
CA GLU A 97 -12.15 -17.08 -0.64
C GLU A 97 -11.10 -16.06 -0.20
N ILE A 98 -10.54 -15.29 -1.14
CA ILE A 98 -9.63 -14.18 -0.83
C ILE A 98 -10.37 -13.12 0.01
N GLU A 99 -11.56 -12.69 -0.41
CA GLU A 99 -12.38 -11.74 0.34
C GLU A 99 -12.70 -12.25 1.75
N THR A 100 -13.13 -13.49 1.90
CA THR A 100 -13.40 -14.13 3.21
C THR A 100 -12.15 -14.12 4.08
N THR A 101 -10.99 -14.41 3.51
CA THR A 101 -9.72 -14.40 4.22
C THR A 101 -9.36 -12.99 4.71
N LEU A 102 -9.44 -11.99 3.83
CA LEU A 102 -9.20 -10.59 4.20
C LEU A 102 -10.18 -10.11 5.27
N GLN A 103 -11.46 -10.42 5.15
CA GLN A 103 -12.49 -10.09 6.16
C GLN A 103 -12.15 -10.69 7.52
N ARG A 104 -11.77 -11.97 7.54
CA ARG A 104 -11.45 -12.69 8.78
C ARG A 104 -10.23 -12.13 9.48
N TYR A 105 -9.15 -11.85 8.75
CA TYR A 105 -7.88 -11.41 9.34
C TYR A 105 -7.82 -9.92 9.62
N LEU A 106 -8.44 -9.08 8.77
CA LEU A 106 -8.39 -7.62 8.88
C LEU A 106 -9.62 -7.01 9.55
N GLY A 107 -10.72 -7.79 9.70
CA GLY A 107 -11.98 -7.29 10.25
C GLY A 107 -12.68 -6.26 9.36
N VAL A 108 -12.39 -6.29 8.09
CA VAL A 108 -13.11 -5.49 7.09
C VAL A 108 -14.40 -6.20 6.68
N SER A 109 -15.42 -5.43 6.31
CA SER A 109 -16.69 -5.98 5.80
C SER A 109 -16.92 -5.61 4.34
N GLN A 110 -16.16 -4.65 3.82
CA GLN A 110 -16.24 -4.19 2.43
C GLN A 110 -14.85 -4.24 1.80
N ILE A 111 -14.75 -4.83 0.63
CA ILE A 111 -13.53 -4.85 -0.19
C ILE A 111 -13.85 -4.20 -1.53
N ILE A 112 -13.08 -3.18 -1.88
CA ILE A 112 -13.19 -2.46 -3.15
C ILE A 112 -12.03 -2.90 -4.03
N TRP A 113 -12.36 -3.50 -5.15
CA TRP A 113 -11.42 -4.00 -6.13
C TRP A 113 -11.18 -2.98 -7.25
N LEU A 114 -9.94 -2.57 -7.40
CA LEU A 114 -9.47 -1.86 -8.58
C LEU A 114 -8.90 -2.87 -9.58
N GLY A 115 -8.75 -2.49 -10.84
CA GLY A 115 -8.24 -3.37 -11.88
C GLY A 115 -6.74 -3.53 -11.80
N GLU A 116 -6.04 -2.83 -12.68
CA GLU A 116 -4.58 -2.81 -12.76
C GLU A 116 -3.99 -1.75 -11.81
N GLY A 117 -2.73 -1.97 -11.39
CA GLY A 117 -1.93 -1.01 -10.63
C GLY A 117 -1.14 -0.05 -11.50
N VAL A 118 -0.09 0.56 -10.95
CA VAL A 118 0.78 1.47 -11.70
C VAL A 118 1.59 0.70 -12.74
N ILE A 119 1.74 1.28 -13.92
CA ILE A 119 2.47 0.66 -15.03
C ILE A 119 3.91 0.34 -14.64
N ASN A 120 4.34 -0.87 -14.94
CA ASN A 120 5.66 -1.43 -14.60
C ASN A 120 5.94 -1.57 -13.09
N ASP A 121 4.89 -1.66 -12.28
CA ASP A 121 5.07 -2.08 -10.90
C ASP A 121 5.51 -3.55 -10.86
N GLU A 122 6.71 -3.79 -10.34
CA GLU A 122 7.35 -5.11 -10.24
C GLU A 122 6.60 -6.06 -9.26
N THR A 123 5.66 -5.53 -8.50
CA THR A 123 4.87 -6.28 -7.51
C THR A 123 3.50 -6.72 -8.03
N ASP A 124 3.30 -6.66 -9.36
CA ASP A 124 2.02 -6.96 -10.04
C ASP A 124 0.88 -6.02 -9.62
N GLY A 125 1.17 -4.73 -9.54
CA GLY A 125 0.14 -3.72 -9.36
C GLY A 125 -0.37 -3.57 -7.94
N HIS A 126 0.52 -3.42 -6.98
CA HIS A 126 0.17 -3.11 -5.60
C HIS A 126 -0.72 -1.87 -5.51
N ILE A 127 -1.67 -1.91 -4.57
CA ILE A 127 -2.60 -0.80 -4.35
C ILE A 127 -1.92 0.45 -3.80
N ASP A 128 -0.84 0.31 -3.05
CA ASP A 128 -0.13 1.41 -2.39
C ASP A 128 0.60 2.36 -3.35
N GLU A 129 0.80 1.94 -4.60
CA GLU A 129 1.26 2.81 -5.69
C GLU A 129 0.09 3.48 -6.43
N LEU A 130 -1.11 2.87 -6.42
CA LEU A 130 -2.26 3.33 -7.19
C LEU A 130 -3.21 4.20 -6.37
N ALA A 131 -3.62 3.72 -5.18
CA ALA A 131 -4.61 4.41 -4.35
C ALA A 131 -4.45 4.11 -2.86
N CYS A 132 -4.68 5.12 -2.01
CA CYS A 132 -4.70 4.95 -0.56
C CYS A 132 -5.77 5.82 0.10
N TYR A 133 -6.27 5.39 1.26
CA TYR A 133 -7.13 6.23 2.10
C TYR A 133 -6.32 7.34 2.77
N VAL A 134 -6.76 8.57 2.66
CA VAL A 134 -6.23 9.72 3.41
C VAL A 134 -7.08 10.02 4.64
N ALA A 135 -8.34 9.64 4.57
CA ALA A 135 -9.31 9.62 5.67
C ALA A 135 -10.41 8.60 5.32
N PRO A 136 -11.22 8.13 6.28
CA PRO A 136 -12.38 7.30 5.98
C PRO A 136 -13.31 7.95 4.96
N GLY A 137 -13.59 7.26 3.85
CA GLY A 137 -14.38 7.76 2.73
C GLY A 137 -13.64 8.69 1.76
N VAL A 138 -12.34 8.97 1.96
CA VAL A 138 -11.54 9.83 1.08
C VAL A 138 -10.30 9.08 0.59
N VAL A 139 -10.14 8.97 -0.73
CA VAL A 139 -9.07 8.20 -1.39
C VAL A 139 -8.19 9.12 -2.22
N ALA A 140 -6.88 9.05 -2.03
CA ALA A 140 -5.90 9.59 -2.98
C ALA A 140 -5.69 8.57 -4.11
N LEU A 141 -5.66 9.04 -5.35
CA LEU A 141 -5.52 8.22 -6.55
C LEU A 141 -4.44 8.78 -7.44
N THR A 142 -3.52 7.94 -7.90
CA THR A 142 -2.53 8.25 -8.95
C THR A 142 -3.26 8.61 -10.24
N TRP A 143 -3.00 9.82 -10.75
CA TRP A 143 -3.78 10.38 -11.83
C TRP A 143 -2.93 10.84 -13.00
N CYS A 144 -3.15 10.21 -14.14
CA CYS A 144 -2.52 10.56 -15.42
C CYS A 144 -3.53 11.25 -16.34
N ASP A 145 -3.20 12.45 -16.82
CA ASP A 145 -3.99 13.18 -17.81
C ASP A 145 -3.47 13.01 -19.26
N ASN A 146 -2.28 12.46 -19.43
CA ASN A 146 -1.70 12.23 -20.73
C ASN A 146 -2.31 10.99 -21.40
N ARG A 147 -3.15 11.20 -22.41
CA ARG A 147 -3.83 10.11 -23.16
C ARG A 147 -2.89 9.17 -23.91
N ARG A 148 -1.62 9.58 -24.12
CA ARG A 148 -0.61 8.75 -24.80
C ARG A 148 0.16 7.87 -23.81
N ASP A 149 0.03 8.12 -22.51
CA ASP A 149 0.66 7.32 -21.47
C ASP A 149 -0.29 6.14 -21.12
N PRO A 150 0.21 4.89 -21.07
CA PRO A 150 -0.61 3.73 -20.70
C PRO A 150 -1.26 3.88 -19.31
N GLN A 151 -0.65 4.62 -18.38
CA GLN A 151 -1.25 4.91 -17.07
C GLN A 151 -2.57 5.68 -17.16
N TYR A 152 -2.86 6.35 -18.28
CA TYR A 152 -4.13 7.04 -18.46
C TYR A 152 -5.33 6.10 -18.32
N ALA A 153 -5.29 4.94 -18.98
CA ALA A 153 -6.38 3.96 -18.95
C ALA A 153 -6.58 3.42 -17.53
N VAL A 154 -5.49 3.04 -16.86
CA VAL A 154 -5.49 2.55 -15.47
C VAL A 154 -6.11 3.58 -14.53
N SER A 155 -5.68 4.85 -14.60
CA SER A 155 -6.21 5.92 -13.76
C SER A 155 -7.73 6.14 -13.98
N ARG A 156 -8.21 6.01 -15.21
CA ARG A 156 -9.64 6.17 -15.55
C ARG A 156 -10.48 4.99 -15.06
N ASP A 157 -10.00 3.75 -15.23
CA ASP A 157 -10.67 2.57 -14.70
C ASP A 157 -10.79 2.64 -13.17
N ALA A 158 -9.67 2.88 -12.49
CA ALA A 158 -9.64 3.01 -11.04
C ALA A 158 -10.59 4.11 -10.54
N TYR A 159 -10.59 5.29 -11.18
CA TYR A 159 -11.52 6.38 -10.86
C TYR A 159 -12.98 5.96 -11.02
N THR A 160 -13.31 5.28 -12.12
CA THR A 160 -14.67 4.83 -12.41
C THR A 160 -15.16 3.82 -11.38
N ARG A 161 -14.32 2.87 -11.00
CA ARG A 161 -14.63 1.88 -9.96
C ARG A 161 -14.83 2.54 -8.59
N LEU A 162 -13.92 3.44 -8.18
CA LEU A 162 -14.03 4.18 -6.92
C LEU A 162 -15.30 5.04 -6.84
N ARG A 163 -15.68 5.70 -7.94
CA ARG A 163 -16.91 6.53 -8.00
C ARG A 163 -18.19 5.71 -7.83
N LYS A 164 -18.20 4.46 -8.28
CA LYS A 164 -19.33 3.54 -8.14
C LYS A 164 -19.38 2.85 -6.79
N ALA A 165 -18.22 2.69 -6.15
CA ALA A 165 -18.10 1.98 -4.88
C ALA A 165 -18.76 2.71 -3.72
N ARG A 166 -19.06 1.94 -2.68
CA ARG A 166 -19.45 2.43 -1.35
C ARG A 166 -18.53 1.79 -0.32
N ASP A 167 -18.19 2.55 0.71
CA ASP A 167 -17.44 2.00 1.82
C ASP A 167 -18.32 1.14 2.74
N ALA A 168 -17.73 0.54 3.78
CA ALA A 168 -18.43 -0.32 4.73
C ALA A 168 -19.58 0.38 5.50
N ARG A 169 -19.65 1.71 5.44
CA ARG A 169 -20.72 2.52 6.03
C ARG A 169 -21.71 3.06 5.00
N GLY A 170 -21.62 2.59 3.75
CA GLY A 170 -22.50 3.01 2.65
C GLY A 170 -22.18 4.39 2.05
N ARG A 171 -21.06 5.04 2.44
CA ARG A 171 -20.67 6.36 1.94
C ARG A 171 -20.10 6.25 0.52
N ALA A 172 -20.41 7.23 -0.33
CA ALA A 172 -19.68 7.46 -1.56
C ALA A 172 -18.26 7.93 -1.23
N LEU A 173 -17.30 7.61 -2.10
CA LEU A 173 -15.92 8.00 -1.91
C LEU A 173 -15.61 9.34 -2.55
N ASP A 174 -14.93 10.22 -1.80
CA ASP A 174 -14.29 11.41 -2.34
C ASP A 174 -12.89 11.04 -2.87
N ILE A 175 -12.56 11.51 -4.08
CA ILE A 175 -11.33 11.10 -4.76
C ILE A 175 -10.43 12.30 -4.99
N ILE A 176 -9.24 12.26 -4.38
CA ILE A 176 -8.18 13.24 -4.56
C ILE A 176 -7.21 12.73 -5.62
N LYS A 177 -7.20 13.37 -6.78
CA LYS A 177 -6.28 13.04 -7.85
C LYS A 177 -4.89 13.57 -7.53
N LEU A 178 -3.91 12.70 -7.25
CA LEU A 178 -2.51 13.09 -7.18
C LEU A 178 -1.90 12.99 -8.58
N PRO A 179 -1.12 13.99 -9.03
CA PRO A 179 -0.54 13.92 -10.35
C PRO A 179 0.40 12.72 -10.44
N GLN A 180 0.44 12.04 -11.58
CA GLN A 180 1.54 11.12 -11.83
C GLN A 180 2.79 11.94 -12.13
N PRO A 181 3.98 11.56 -11.61
CA PRO A 181 5.24 12.09 -12.11
C PRO A 181 5.39 11.76 -13.60
N GLY A 182 6.18 12.52 -14.35
CA GLY A 182 6.52 12.15 -15.72
C GLY A 182 7.10 10.74 -15.76
N PRO A 183 7.13 10.08 -16.94
CA PRO A 183 7.74 8.77 -17.04
C PRO A 183 9.22 8.87 -16.64
N LEU A 184 9.56 8.14 -15.59
CA LEU A 184 10.89 8.02 -15.03
C LEU A 184 11.53 6.74 -15.56
N TYR A 185 12.78 6.80 -15.97
CA TYR A 185 13.50 5.64 -16.51
C TYR A 185 14.80 5.44 -15.75
N SER A 186 15.23 4.18 -15.60
CA SER A 186 16.57 3.85 -15.13
C SER A 186 17.62 4.28 -16.14
N THR A 187 18.77 4.74 -15.67
CA THR A 187 19.93 5.07 -16.50
C THR A 187 20.86 3.87 -16.67
N GLU A 188 21.80 3.95 -17.62
CA GLU A 188 22.85 2.94 -17.80
C GLU A 188 23.71 2.77 -16.53
N THR A 189 24.03 3.89 -15.87
CA THR A 189 24.83 3.89 -14.62
C THR A 189 24.09 3.20 -13.49
N GLU A 190 22.79 3.50 -13.30
CA GLU A 190 21.95 2.89 -12.27
C GLU A 190 21.78 1.38 -12.52
N ALA A 191 21.51 0.98 -13.75
CA ALA A 191 21.41 -0.44 -14.09
C ALA A 191 22.74 -1.18 -13.92
N GLY A 192 23.87 -0.55 -14.26
CA GLY A 192 25.20 -1.10 -14.08
C GLY A 192 25.61 -1.26 -12.61
N GLY A 193 24.95 -0.58 -11.67
CA GLY A 193 25.16 -0.74 -10.24
C GLY A 193 24.42 -1.92 -9.62
N VAL A 194 23.57 -2.61 -10.37
CA VAL A 194 22.82 -3.79 -9.89
C VAL A 194 23.64 -5.05 -10.16
N LEU A 195 23.99 -5.78 -9.11
CA LEU A 195 24.62 -7.10 -9.24
C LEU A 195 23.59 -8.09 -9.77
N GLY A 196 23.79 -8.57 -11.00
CA GLY A 196 22.98 -9.63 -11.58
C GLY A 196 23.17 -10.96 -10.84
N SER A 197 22.11 -11.72 -10.68
CA SER A 197 22.19 -13.12 -10.24
C SER A 197 21.23 -13.98 -11.07
N GLU A 198 21.51 -15.28 -11.15
CA GLU A 198 20.65 -16.24 -11.86
C GLU A 198 19.23 -16.31 -11.24
N HIS A 199 19.10 -15.84 -9.99
CA HIS A 199 17.89 -15.97 -9.19
C HIS A 199 17.21 -14.62 -8.89
N ALA A 200 17.64 -13.53 -9.56
CA ALA A 200 17.04 -12.21 -9.39
C ALA A 200 16.49 -11.68 -10.73
N TYR A 201 15.36 -10.98 -10.63
CA TYR A 201 14.74 -10.34 -11.78
C TYR A 201 15.69 -9.28 -12.38
N PRO A 202 15.94 -9.29 -13.70
CA PRO A 202 16.85 -8.35 -14.33
C PRO A 202 16.26 -6.94 -14.34
N ARG A 203 17.09 -5.95 -14.04
CA ARG A 203 16.72 -4.52 -14.10
C ARG A 203 17.53 -3.79 -15.17
N PRO A 204 17.16 -3.95 -16.45
CA PRO A 204 17.90 -3.32 -17.54
C PRO A 204 17.75 -1.81 -17.52
N ALA A 205 18.76 -1.13 -18.10
CA ALA A 205 18.68 0.31 -18.33
C ALA A 205 17.48 0.68 -19.20
N ARG A 206 17.01 1.92 -19.05
CA ARG A 206 15.84 2.47 -19.76
C ARG A 206 14.52 1.76 -19.42
N THR A 207 14.48 0.98 -18.35
CA THR A 207 13.23 0.46 -17.80
C THR A 207 12.45 1.61 -17.16
N ARG A 208 11.17 1.71 -17.46
CA ARG A 208 10.28 2.67 -16.79
C ARG A 208 10.09 2.24 -15.35
N LEU A 209 10.25 3.18 -14.43
CA LEU A 209 10.05 2.97 -13.00
C LEU A 209 8.61 3.29 -12.60
N ALA A 210 8.07 2.53 -11.65
CA ALA A 210 6.71 2.70 -11.13
C ALA A 210 6.64 3.84 -10.11
N GLY A 211 6.86 5.08 -10.56
CA GLY A 211 6.84 6.26 -9.68
C GLY A 211 5.43 6.73 -9.37
N SER A 212 5.11 6.88 -8.09
CA SER A 212 3.83 7.40 -7.63
C SER A 212 3.96 8.25 -6.37
N TYR A 213 3.26 9.40 -6.35
CA TYR A 213 3.11 10.22 -5.14
C TYR A 213 2.11 9.62 -4.13
N VAL A 214 1.35 8.58 -4.49
CA VAL A 214 0.46 7.87 -3.57
C VAL A 214 1.26 7.01 -2.58
N ASN A 215 2.47 6.61 -2.94
CA ASN A 215 3.36 5.83 -2.08
C ASN A 215 4.06 6.68 -1.00
N PHE A 216 3.28 7.51 -0.30
CA PHE A 216 3.72 8.32 0.84
C PHE A 216 3.50 7.59 2.16
N TYR A 217 4.25 7.98 3.19
CA TYR A 217 4.09 7.47 4.56
C TYR A 217 3.25 8.42 5.41
N ILE A 218 2.29 7.86 6.16
CA ILE A 218 1.43 8.57 7.10
C ILE A 218 1.97 8.40 8.52
N ALA A 219 2.65 9.44 9.03
CA ALA A 219 3.10 9.50 10.41
C ALA A 219 2.11 10.29 11.30
N ASN A 220 2.25 10.20 12.63
CA ASN A 220 1.32 10.85 13.57
C ASN A 220 1.27 12.38 13.40
N GLY A 221 2.39 13.03 13.17
CA GLY A 221 2.50 14.50 13.03
C GLY A 221 2.76 14.98 11.60
N GLY A 222 2.92 14.09 10.65
CA GLY A 222 3.35 14.46 9.30
C GLY A 222 3.08 13.41 8.24
N ILE A 223 3.31 13.84 7.01
CA ILE A 223 3.28 12.99 5.81
C ILE A 223 4.67 13.09 5.18
N VAL A 224 5.30 11.96 4.94
CA VAL A 224 6.56 11.89 4.19
C VAL A 224 6.22 11.47 2.77
N MET A 225 6.45 12.37 1.81
CA MET A 225 6.14 12.12 0.41
C MET A 225 7.41 12.00 -0.44
N PRO A 226 7.43 11.15 -1.46
CA PRO A 226 8.53 11.08 -2.40
C PRO A 226 8.60 12.37 -3.24
N LEU A 227 9.80 12.84 -3.52
CA LEU A 227 10.09 13.83 -4.56
C LEU A 227 10.58 13.07 -5.80
N LEU A 228 9.83 13.15 -6.87
CA LEU A 228 10.00 12.33 -8.07
C LEU A 228 10.23 13.15 -9.33
N ASP A 229 9.51 14.27 -9.47
CA ASP A 229 9.55 15.14 -10.64
C ASP A 229 9.32 16.58 -10.22
N PRO A 230 10.34 17.47 -10.35
CA PRO A 230 10.22 18.88 -9.99
C PRO A 230 9.04 19.63 -10.62
N ARG A 231 8.52 19.12 -11.76
CA ARG A 231 7.37 19.72 -12.46
C ARG A 231 6.05 19.44 -11.74
N THR A 232 5.95 18.34 -10.97
CA THR A 232 4.72 17.88 -10.32
C THR A 232 4.81 17.80 -8.80
N ASP A 233 6.01 17.77 -8.20
CA ASP A 233 6.25 17.70 -6.74
C ASP A 233 5.45 18.75 -5.97
N ARG A 234 5.46 20.01 -6.42
CA ARG A 234 4.72 21.10 -5.76
C ARG A 234 3.23 20.87 -5.75
N LEU A 235 2.68 20.37 -6.86
CA LEU A 235 1.24 20.08 -6.98
C LEU A 235 0.83 18.91 -6.09
N ALA A 236 1.63 17.84 -6.07
CA ALA A 236 1.43 16.70 -5.18
C ALA A 236 1.45 17.12 -3.72
N ALA A 237 2.49 17.86 -3.29
CA ALA A 237 2.60 18.39 -1.94
C ALA A 237 1.41 19.27 -1.54
N SER A 238 0.96 20.16 -2.43
CA SER A 238 -0.21 21.01 -2.19
C SER A 238 -1.50 20.21 -2.00
N ARG A 239 -1.70 19.15 -2.79
CA ARG A 239 -2.87 18.27 -2.66
C ARG A 239 -2.82 17.46 -1.38
N LEU A 240 -1.66 16.94 -0.99
CA LEU A 240 -1.47 16.23 0.27
C LEU A 240 -1.66 17.14 1.49
N LYS A 241 -1.17 18.40 1.45
CA LYS A 241 -1.43 19.37 2.53
C LYS A 241 -2.92 19.61 2.76
N ARG A 242 -3.71 19.67 1.68
CA ARG A 242 -5.18 19.81 1.80
C ARG A 242 -5.86 18.53 2.28
N ALA A 243 -5.34 17.36 1.89
CA ALA A 243 -5.86 16.06 2.30
C ALA A 243 -5.61 15.77 3.79
N PHE A 244 -4.52 16.30 4.34
CA PHE A 244 -4.12 16.09 5.73
C PHE A 244 -4.01 17.40 6.51
N PRO A 245 -5.14 18.08 6.79
CA PRO A 245 -5.11 19.31 7.56
C PRO A 245 -4.52 19.07 8.96
N GLY A 246 -3.59 19.92 9.37
CA GLY A 246 -2.90 19.81 10.66
C GLY A 246 -1.69 18.88 10.67
N ARG A 247 -1.32 18.24 9.56
CA ARG A 247 -0.08 17.47 9.41
C ARG A 247 0.93 18.20 8.54
N LYS A 248 2.21 18.10 8.90
CA LYS A 248 3.30 18.65 8.09
C LYS A 248 3.57 17.70 6.93
N VAL A 249 3.58 18.22 5.70
CA VAL A 249 4.02 17.44 4.52
C VAL A 249 5.49 17.72 4.25
N VAL A 250 6.30 16.68 4.25
CA VAL A 250 7.75 16.72 4.03
C VAL A 250 8.07 15.92 2.78
N GLY A 251 8.72 16.54 1.81
CA GLY A 251 9.23 15.88 0.60
C GLY A 251 10.65 15.34 0.84
N VAL A 252 10.93 14.14 0.37
CA VAL A 252 12.24 13.48 0.45
C VAL A 252 12.65 13.00 -0.94
N GLN A 253 13.91 13.17 -1.30
CA GLN A 253 14.47 12.59 -2.52
C GLN A 253 14.51 11.07 -2.37
N THR A 254 13.90 10.35 -3.30
CA THR A 254 13.69 8.91 -3.17
C THR A 254 14.09 8.12 -4.41
N ARG A 255 14.94 8.71 -5.26
CA ARG A 255 15.38 8.04 -6.50
C ARG A 255 15.95 6.66 -6.21
N GLU A 256 16.80 6.54 -5.19
CA GLU A 256 17.46 5.28 -4.82
C GLU A 256 16.44 4.22 -4.34
N ILE A 257 15.42 4.64 -3.59
CA ILE A 257 14.35 3.74 -3.16
C ILE A 257 13.56 3.27 -4.38
N LEU A 258 13.22 4.19 -5.29
CA LEU A 258 12.45 3.89 -6.49
C LEU A 258 13.15 2.89 -7.42
N LEU A 259 14.48 2.92 -7.49
CA LEU A 259 15.27 1.94 -8.22
C LEU A 259 15.15 0.52 -7.63
N GLY A 260 14.79 0.41 -6.36
CA GLY A 260 14.47 -0.85 -5.69
C GLY A 260 13.08 -1.42 -6.01
N GLY A 261 12.29 -0.77 -6.86
CA GLY A 261 10.98 -1.25 -7.31
C GLY A 261 9.78 -0.72 -6.52
N GLY A 262 9.99 0.16 -5.53
CA GLY A 262 8.93 0.77 -4.72
C GLY A 262 9.32 2.15 -4.21
N ASN A 263 8.61 2.67 -3.20
CA ASN A 263 8.94 3.97 -2.62
C ASN A 263 8.75 3.99 -1.09
N ILE A 264 8.47 5.14 -0.50
CA ILE A 264 8.48 5.36 0.96
C ILE A 264 7.52 4.42 1.69
N HIS A 265 6.28 4.23 1.19
CA HIS A 265 5.31 3.33 1.82
C HIS A 265 5.82 1.89 1.79
N CYS A 266 6.39 1.44 0.67
CA CYS A 266 6.88 0.08 0.47
C CYS A 266 7.97 -0.34 1.46
N ILE A 267 8.77 0.61 1.97
CA ILE A 267 9.84 0.34 2.94
C ILE A 267 9.43 0.64 4.40
N THR A 268 8.15 0.85 4.66
CA THR A 268 7.64 1.23 5.99
C THR A 268 6.54 0.29 6.47
N GLN A 269 6.42 0.14 7.78
CA GLN A 269 5.34 -0.59 8.44
C GLN A 269 4.77 0.26 9.57
N GLN A 270 3.45 0.49 9.54
CA GLN A 270 2.75 1.16 10.62
C GLN A 270 2.53 0.21 11.81
N VAL A 271 2.89 0.69 13.00
CA VAL A 271 2.62 -0.02 14.25
C VAL A 271 1.58 0.79 15.04
N PRO A 272 0.32 0.34 15.13
CA PRO A 272 -0.71 1.08 15.84
C PRO A 272 -0.41 1.17 17.33
N ALA A 273 -0.60 2.36 17.91
CA ALA A 273 -0.47 2.56 19.34
C ALA A 273 -1.60 1.84 20.09
N VAL A 274 -1.28 1.21 21.22
CA VAL A 274 -2.25 0.58 22.13
C VAL A 274 -2.51 1.46 23.35
N GLY A 275 -3.75 1.52 23.84
CA GLY A 275 -4.07 2.12 25.12
C GLY A 275 -4.18 3.64 25.15
N ILE A 276 -4.13 4.35 24.05
CA ILE A 276 -4.41 5.78 24.04
C ILE A 276 -5.91 5.99 24.06
N LYS A 277 -6.48 6.26 25.25
CA LYS A 277 -7.79 6.93 25.35
C LYS A 277 -7.68 8.18 24.48
N ALA A 278 -8.58 8.35 23.50
CA ALA A 278 -8.67 9.57 22.72
C ALA A 278 -8.63 10.76 23.69
N SER A 279 -7.50 11.46 23.77
CA SER A 279 -7.40 12.68 24.54
C SER A 279 -8.39 13.64 23.91
N LYS A 280 -9.36 14.10 24.68
CA LYS A 280 -10.29 15.15 24.27
C LYS A 280 -9.42 16.32 23.78
N PHE A 281 -9.39 16.53 22.47
CA PHE A 281 -8.90 17.78 21.93
C PHE A 281 -9.77 18.88 22.54
N ARG A 282 -9.29 19.52 23.61
CA ARG A 282 -9.89 20.74 24.09
C ARG A 282 -9.76 21.77 22.98
N LYS A 283 -10.88 22.13 22.37
CA LYS A 283 -10.98 23.39 21.65
C LYS A 283 -10.55 24.49 22.63
N ARG A 284 -9.39 25.10 22.41
CA ARG A 284 -9.10 26.39 23.00
C ARG A 284 -9.92 27.41 22.21
N SER A 285 -10.87 28.00 22.90
CA SER A 285 -11.63 29.19 22.52
C SER A 285 -10.67 30.35 22.27
#